data_b3647220ed9d5d659850c585c4834518
#
_entry.id   b3647220ed9d5d659850c585c4834518
#
_cell.length_a   1.000
_cell.length_b   1.000
_cell.length_c   1.000
_cell.angle_alpha   90.00
_cell.angle_beta   90.00
_cell.angle_gamma   90.00
#
_symmetry.space_group_name_H-M   'P 1'
#
loop_
_entity.id
_entity.type
_entity.pdbx_description
1 polymer ?
#
loop_
_entity_poly.entity_id
_entity_poly.type
_entity_poly.pdbx_seq_one_letter_code
_entity_poly.pdbx_strand_id
1 'polypeptide(L)'
;SIANEQNLQKTLGEICNQGFKHLLQKDTYQSFEKYRKSDIKILPILNQEGKMVDLIDLEYTKAQLPLEAVIMAGGRGKRLSPLTDTVPKPMLRLGDKPIIERNIDRLISFGIKKIYISVKYLGQQIVDYLGDGSQKGITIEYVWEDEPLGTAGALALINDLSTEHILLMNSDLFTNVNFESLYLKLINEGADMAVAS
;
A
#
# COMPACT_ATOMS: atom_id res chain seq x y z
N SER A 1 -9.13 24.17 20.37
CA SER A 1 -8.35 24.99 21.32
C SER A 1 -7.83 26.30 20.71
N ILE A 2 -8.01 26.53 19.41
CA ILE A 2 -7.70 27.82 18.75
C ILE A 2 -8.78 28.89 19.05
N ALA A 3 -9.91 28.48 19.60
CA ALA A 3 -11.08 29.34 19.83
C ALA A 3 -11.10 30.12 21.15
N ASN A 4 -10.02 30.12 21.94
CA ASN A 4 -9.96 30.89 23.18
C ASN A 4 -9.21 32.20 22.91
N GLU A 5 -9.86 33.35 23.08
CA GLU A 5 -9.29 34.70 22.88
C GLU A 5 -7.94 34.93 23.56
N GLN A 6 -7.66 34.23 24.66
CA GLN A 6 -6.38 34.26 25.36
C GLN A 6 -5.20 33.70 24.56
N ASN A 7 -5.47 32.93 23.50
CA ASN A 7 -4.41 32.32 22.65
C ASN A 7 -3.97 33.23 21.50
N LEU A 8 -4.72 34.29 21.18
CA LEU A 8 -4.43 35.17 20.07
C LEU A 8 -3.17 36.04 20.27
N GLN A 9 -2.73 36.20 21.54
CA GLN A 9 -1.53 36.97 21.86
C GLN A 9 -0.26 36.12 22.03
N LYS A 10 -0.40 34.78 21.97
CA LYS A 10 0.75 33.86 22.07
C LYS A 10 1.38 33.59 20.71
N THR A 11 2.69 33.40 20.70
CA THR A 11 3.37 32.92 19.52
C THR A 11 2.97 31.48 19.19
N LEU A 12 3.08 31.07 17.92
CA LEU A 12 2.83 29.68 17.52
C LEU A 12 3.66 28.68 18.35
N GLY A 13 4.91 29.02 18.68
CA GLY A 13 5.78 28.17 19.49
C GLY A 13 5.26 27.94 20.92
N GLU A 14 4.49 28.89 21.49
CA GLU A 14 3.91 28.75 22.83
C GLU A 14 2.60 27.95 22.87
N ILE A 15 1.90 27.85 21.74
CA ILE A 15 0.63 27.11 21.62
C ILE A 15 0.78 25.75 20.97
N CYS A 16 1.88 25.52 20.25
CA CYS A 16 2.17 24.22 19.65
C CYS A 16 2.54 23.17 20.72
N ASN A 17 2.01 21.97 20.55
CA ASN A 17 2.41 20.84 21.37
C ASN A 17 3.83 20.39 20.97
N GLN A 18 4.83 20.74 21.78
CA GLN A 18 6.22 20.34 21.56
C GLN A 18 6.49 18.87 21.93
N GLY A 19 5.62 18.25 22.73
CA GLY A 19 5.70 16.84 23.13
C GLY A 19 4.83 15.90 22.29
N PHE A 20 4.56 16.23 21.02
CA PHE A 20 3.71 15.41 20.17
C PHE A 20 4.31 14.02 19.90
N LYS A 21 3.45 13.02 19.81
CA LYS A 21 3.85 11.66 19.45
C LYS A 21 4.18 11.58 17.96
N HIS A 22 5.25 10.90 17.65
CA HIS A 22 5.73 10.72 16.28
C HIS A 22 6.45 9.37 16.15
N LEU A 23 6.64 8.92 14.91
CA LEU A 23 7.56 7.85 14.54
C LEU A 23 8.78 8.43 13.85
N LEU A 24 9.90 7.75 13.95
CA LEU A 24 11.05 8.01 13.08
C LEU A 24 10.94 7.18 11.81
N GLN A 25 11.48 7.69 10.71
CA GLN A 25 11.46 7.00 9.41
C GLN A 25 12.07 5.57 9.45
N LYS A 26 12.95 5.31 10.40
CA LYS A 26 13.56 4.01 10.67
C LYS A 26 12.77 3.10 11.59
N ASP A 27 11.65 3.59 12.14
CA ASP A 27 10.86 2.82 13.09
C ASP A 27 10.22 1.61 12.41
N THR A 28 10.16 0.55 13.18
CA THR A 28 9.61 -0.74 12.75
C THR A 28 8.08 -0.80 12.91
N TYR A 29 7.49 -1.85 12.38
CA TYR A 29 6.10 -2.25 12.61
C TYR A 29 5.73 -2.22 14.11
N GLN A 30 6.60 -2.72 14.99
CA GLN A 30 6.36 -2.73 16.45
C GLN A 30 6.23 -1.34 17.06
N SER A 31 6.95 -0.36 16.54
CA SER A 31 6.85 1.04 17.00
C SER A 31 5.51 1.66 16.62
N PHE A 32 4.98 1.35 15.44
CA PHE A 32 3.64 1.75 15.01
C PHE A 32 2.54 1.18 15.93
N GLU A 33 2.63 -0.10 16.32
CA GLU A 33 1.65 -0.78 17.15
C GLU A 33 1.40 -0.09 18.51
N LYS A 34 2.39 0.63 19.05
CA LYS A 34 2.25 1.39 20.30
C LYS A 34 1.21 2.50 20.20
N TYR A 35 1.02 3.06 18.99
CA TYR A 35 0.12 4.20 18.77
C TYR A 35 -1.23 3.79 18.18
N ARG A 36 -1.32 2.63 17.55
CA ARG A 36 -2.53 2.14 16.88
C ARG A 36 -3.79 2.10 17.76
N LYS A 37 -3.62 1.85 19.07
CA LYS A 37 -4.72 1.79 20.03
C LYS A 37 -4.86 3.07 20.88
N SER A 38 -4.15 4.13 20.51
CA SER A 38 -4.22 5.41 21.20
C SER A 38 -5.33 6.30 20.61
N ASP A 39 -5.69 7.37 21.33
CA ASP A 39 -6.64 8.38 20.85
C ASP A 39 -6.06 9.33 19.79
N ILE A 40 -4.83 9.06 19.34
CA ILE A 40 -4.16 9.84 18.31
C ILE A 40 -4.77 9.47 16.97
N LYS A 41 -5.16 10.46 16.18
CA LYS A 41 -5.68 10.24 14.83
C LYS A 41 -4.61 10.34 13.75
N ILE A 42 -3.69 11.30 13.94
CA ILE A 42 -2.62 11.59 12.98
C ILE A 42 -1.28 11.41 13.68
N LEU A 43 -0.41 10.59 13.09
CA LEU A 43 0.91 10.28 13.60
C LEU A 43 1.98 10.75 12.60
N PRO A 44 2.74 11.83 12.90
CA PRO A 44 3.83 12.29 12.06
C PRO A 44 4.99 11.31 12.01
N ILE A 45 5.63 11.21 10.84
CA ILE A 45 6.90 10.52 10.66
C ILE A 45 7.98 11.58 10.46
N LEU A 46 9.04 11.49 11.26
CA LEU A 46 10.17 12.40 11.19
C LEU A 46 11.42 11.70 10.64
N ASN A 47 12.25 12.44 9.93
CA ASN A 47 13.60 11.98 9.59
C ASN A 47 14.57 12.16 10.78
N GLN A 48 15.85 11.82 10.57
CA GLN A 48 16.88 11.94 11.61
C GLN A 48 17.16 13.40 12.01
N GLU A 49 16.83 14.37 11.16
CA GLU A 49 16.98 15.81 11.41
C GLU A 49 15.75 16.41 12.14
N GLY A 50 14.75 15.60 12.49
CA GLY A 50 13.52 16.04 13.13
C GLY A 50 12.53 16.72 12.17
N LYS A 51 12.74 16.66 10.86
CA LYS A 51 11.79 17.18 9.87
C LYS A 51 10.72 16.15 9.56
N MET A 52 9.48 16.60 9.46
CA MET A 52 8.35 15.76 9.06
C MET A 52 8.50 15.36 7.59
N VAL A 53 8.50 14.07 7.33
CA VAL A 53 8.61 13.47 5.99
C VAL A 53 7.33 12.79 5.54
N ASP A 54 6.46 12.43 6.49
CA ASP A 54 5.19 11.76 6.17
C ASP A 54 4.19 11.90 7.33
N LEU A 55 2.92 11.55 7.08
CA LEU A 55 1.84 11.51 8.05
C LEU A 55 1.08 10.18 7.93
N ILE A 56 0.82 9.55 9.05
CA ILE A 56 -0.04 8.38 9.12
C ILE A 56 -1.38 8.79 9.71
N ASP A 57 -2.45 8.54 8.95
CA ASP A 57 -3.81 8.63 9.46
C ASP A 57 -4.20 7.28 10.09
N LEU A 58 -4.29 7.25 11.42
CA LEU A 58 -4.56 6.03 12.18
C LEU A 58 -6.03 5.57 12.09
N GLU A 59 -6.95 6.40 11.58
CA GLU A 59 -8.33 5.97 11.32
C GLU A 59 -8.41 5.09 10.05
N TYR A 60 -7.52 5.31 9.07
CA TYR A 60 -7.48 4.57 7.80
C TYR A 60 -6.40 3.49 7.76
N THR A 61 -5.29 3.71 8.48
CA THR A 61 -4.14 2.80 8.44
C THR A 61 -4.35 1.62 9.39
N LYS A 62 -4.37 0.41 8.84
CA LYS A 62 -4.56 -0.84 9.59
C LYS A 62 -3.27 -1.37 10.18
N ALA A 63 -2.18 -1.26 9.45
CA ALA A 63 -0.84 -1.68 9.86
C ALA A 63 0.22 -0.91 9.06
N GLN A 64 1.48 -1.05 9.47
CA GLN A 64 2.66 -0.58 8.73
C GLN A 64 3.55 -1.78 8.44
N LEU A 65 3.12 -2.62 7.49
CA LEU A 65 3.84 -3.85 7.17
C LEU A 65 5.14 -3.56 6.41
N PRO A 66 6.25 -4.18 6.76
CA PRO A 66 7.52 -4.03 6.06
C PRO A 66 7.57 -4.90 4.80
N LEU A 67 6.63 -4.67 3.88
CA LEU A 67 6.44 -5.46 2.68
C LEU A 67 6.42 -4.56 1.44
N GLU A 68 6.90 -5.09 0.34
CA GLU A 68 6.53 -4.68 -1.01
C GLU A 68 5.45 -5.61 -1.55
N ALA A 69 4.63 -5.13 -2.47
CA ALA A 69 3.59 -5.95 -3.08
C ALA A 69 3.83 -6.15 -4.58
N VAL A 70 3.41 -7.30 -5.07
CA VAL A 70 3.38 -7.62 -6.49
C VAL A 70 1.96 -7.99 -6.89
N ILE A 71 1.39 -7.24 -7.82
CA ILE A 71 0.03 -7.47 -8.35
C ILE A 71 0.14 -8.07 -9.74
N MET A 72 -0.41 -9.27 -9.91
CA MET A 72 -0.43 -9.97 -11.18
C MET A 72 -1.61 -9.49 -12.04
N ALA A 73 -1.34 -8.68 -13.08
CA ALA A 73 -2.36 -8.05 -13.91
C ALA A 73 -2.21 -8.36 -15.42
N GLY A 74 -1.32 -9.27 -15.81
CA GLY A 74 -1.04 -9.63 -17.22
C GLY A 74 -2.11 -10.49 -17.90
N GLY A 75 -3.06 -11.02 -17.15
CA GLY A 75 -4.07 -11.98 -17.64
C GLY A 75 -5.09 -11.39 -18.61
N ARG A 76 -5.41 -12.11 -19.70
CA ARG A 76 -6.38 -11.67 -20.73
C ARG A 76 -7.85 -11.68 -20.28
N GLY A 77 -8.20 -12.39 -19.21
CA GLY A 77 -9.57 -12.43 -18.68
C GLY A 77 -10.62 -13.04 -19.62
N LYS A 78 -10.24 -13.98 -20.51
CA LYS A 78 -11.10 -14.58 -21.59
C LYS A 78 -12.50 -15.04 -21.13
N ARG A 79 -12.64 -15.45 -19.86
CA ARG A 79 -13.93 -15.93 -19.30
C ARG A 79 -14.96 -14.82 -19.17
N LEU A 80 -14.53 -13.55 -19.21
CA LEU A 80 -15.39 -12.37 -19.07
C LEU A 80 -15.65 -11.66 -20.39
N SER A 81 -15.25 -12.24 -21.55
CA SER A 81 -15.62 -11.71 -22.88
C SER A 81 -17.16 -11.61 -23.01
N PRO A 82 -17.70 -10.53 -23.59
CA PRO A 82 -16.98 -9.46 -24.31
C PRO A 82 -16.47 -8.30 -23.44
N LEU A 83 -16.70 -8.28 -22.14
CA LEU A 83 -16.33 -7.18 -21.24
C LEU A 83 -14.81 -6.92 -21.24
N THR A 84 -14.01 -7.96 -21.42
CA THR A 84 -12.55 -7.90 -21.39
C THR A 84 -11.90 -7.81 -22.75
N ASP A 85 -12.66 -7.63 -23.82
CA ASP A 85 -12.10 -7.54 -25.17
C ASP A 85 -11.44 -6.17 -25.41
N THR A 86 -11.93 -5.12 -24.76
CA THR A 86 -11.44 -3.75 -24.91
C THR A 86 -10.94 -3.12 -23.59
N VAL A 87 -11.23 -3.74 -22.44
CA VAL A 87 -10.83 -3.27 -21.12
C VAL A 87 -10.16 -4.42 -20.37
N PRO A 88 -8.93 -4.27 -19.86
CA PRO A 88 -8.28 -5.36 -19.13
C PRO A 88 -9.05 -5.67 -17.85
N LYS A 89 -9.13 -6.95 -17.48
CA LYS A 89 -9.90 -7.43 -16.31
C LYS A 89 -9.69 -6.62 -15.03
N PRO A 90 -8.45 -6.22 -14.66
CA PRO A 90 -8.20 -5.42 -13.47
C PRO A 90 -8.85 -4.04 -13.49
N MET A 91 -9.15 -3.51 -14.68
CA MET A 91 -9.78 -2.20 -14.89
C MET A 91 -11.31 -2.27 -14.91
N LEU A 92 -11.91 -3.45 -14.83
CA LEU A 92 -13.35 -3.55 -14.65
C LEU A 92 -13.76 -2.89 -13.33
N ARG A 93 -14.79 -2.05 -13.42
CA ARG A 93 -15.24 -1.26 -12.27
C ARG A 93 -16.09 -2.09 -11.31
N LEU A 94 -15.81 -1.92 -10.02
CA LEU A 94 -16.66 -2.39 -8.94
C LEU A 94 -17.16 -1.15 -8.17
N GLY A 95 -18.36 -0.68 -8.53
CA GLY A 95 -18.86 0.62 -8.08
C GLY A 95 -18.14 1.79 -8.78
N ASP A 96 -17.57 2.70 -8.00
CA ASP A 96 -16.94 3.93 -8.47
C ASP A 96 -15.52 3.76 -8.99
N LYS A 97 -14.83 2.66 -8.62
CA LYS A 97 -13.40 2.43 -8.93
C LYS A 97 -13.14 1.09 -9.61
N PRO A 98 -12.06 0.98 -10.42
CA PRO A 98 -11.54 -0.30 -10.89
C PRO A 98 -11.15 -1.24 -9.75
N ILE A 99 -11.24 -2.56 -9.97
CA ILE A 99 -10.86 -3.56 -8.96
C ILE A 99 -9.40 -3.40 -8.53
N ILE A 100 -8.49 -3.17 -9.49
CA ILE A 100 -7.07 -2.98 -9.18
C ILE A 100 -6.83 -1.78 -8.25
N GLU A 101 -7.54 -0.68 -8.45
CA GLU A 101 -7.39 0.49 -7.58
C GLU A 101 -7.86 0.20 -6.15
N ARG A 102 -8.94 -0.57 -5.98
CA ARG A 102 -9.40 -1.01 -4.66
C ARG A 102 -8.37 -1.88 -3.95
N ASN A 103 -7.69 -2.76 -4.70
CA ASN A 103 -6.61 -3.57 -4.16
C ASN A 103 -5.43 -2.69 -3.73
N ILE A 104 -5.05 -1.69 -4.54
CA ILE A 104 -4.00 -0.74 -4.20
C ILE A 104 -4.37 0.07 -2.94
N ASP A 105 -5.59 0.65 -2.87
CA ASP A 105 -6.07 1.39 -1.70
C ASP A 105 -6.02 0.51 -0.44
N ARG A 106 -6.34 -0.79 -0.59
CA ARG A 106 -6.22 -1.75 0.49
C ARG A 106 -4.77 -1.99 0.91
N LEU A 107 -3.85 -2.19 -0.02
CA LEU A 107 -2.42 -2.34 0.28
C LEU A 107 -1.86 -1.13 1.03
N ILE A 108 -2.24 0.08 0.59
CA ILE A 108 -1.89 1.34 1.25
C ILE A 108 -2.40 1.34 2.71
N SER A 109 -3.62 0.83 2.96
CA SER A 109 -4.15 0.77 4.33
C SER A 109 -3.35 -0.16 5.26
N PHE A 110 -2.54 -1.05 4.72
CA PHE A 110 -1.59 -1.89 5.46
C PHE A 110 -0.15 -1.35 5.43
N GLY A 111 0.06 -0.11 4.97
CA GLY A 111 1.35 0.57 4.98
C GLY A 111 2.29 0.19 3.84
N ILE A 112 1.81 -0.56 2.85
CA ILE A 112 2.62 -0.95 1.69
C ILE A 112 2.70 0.23 0.73
N LYS A 113 3.93 0.72 0.49
CA LYS A 113 4.18 1.94 -0.30
C LYS A 113 4.88 1.68 -1.64
N LYS A 114 5.46 0.51 -1.85
CA LYS A 114 6.04 0.11 -3.13
C LYS A 114 5.29 -1.09 -3.69
N ILE A 115 4.78 -0.93 -4.91
CA ILE A 115 3.94 -1.92 -5.58
C ILE A 115 4.46 -2.14 -6.99
N TYR A 116 4.74 -3.39 -7.33
CA TYR A 116 5.01 -3.82 -8.69
C TYR A 116 3.74 -4.34 -9.32
N ILE A 117 3.47 -3.97 -10.56
CA ILE A 117 2.30 -4.45 -11.30
C ILE A 117 2.79 -5.15 -12.57
N SER A 118 2.61 -6.47 -12.62
CA SER A 118 2.85 -7.23 -13.84
C SER A 118 1.74 -6.94 -14.85
N VAL A 119 2.11 -6.52 -16.05
CA VAL A 119 1.19 -6.12 -17.11
C VAL A 119 1.54 -6.81 -18.44
N LYS A 120 0.53 -7.10 -19.25
CA LYS A 120 0.67 -7.64 -20.61
C LYS A 120 -0.49 -7.21 -21.49
N TYR A 121 -1.61 -7.94 -21.46
CA TYR A 121 -2.77 -7.67 -22.29
C TYR A 121 -3.44 -6.36 -21.89
N LEU A 122 -3.51 -5.42 -22.84
CA LEU A 122 -4.04 -4.05 -22.62
C LEU A 122 -3.37 -3.33 -21.42
N GLY A 123 -2.14 -3.72 -21.09
CA GLY A 123 -1.41 -3.21 -19.92
C GLY A 123 -1.24 -1.70 -19.92
N GLN A 124 -1.14 -1.07 -21.09
CA GLN A 124 -1.01 0.39 -21.21
C GLN A 124 -2.20 1.12 -20.57
N GLN A 125 -3.41 0.59 -20.64
CA GLN A 125 -4.57 1.21 -19.96
C GLN A 125 -4.42 1.23 -18.44
N ILE A 126 -3.75 0.23 -17.86
CA ILE A 126 -3.47 0.17 -16.43
C ILE A 126 -2.42 1.23 -16.07
N VAL A 127 -1.36 1.33 -16.88
CA VAL A 127 -0.29 2.32 -16.71
C VAL A 127 -0.85 3.75 -16.81
N ASP A 128 -1.64 4.04 -17.85
CA ASP A 128 -2.23 5.36 -18.08
C ASP A 128 -3.18 5.79 -16.93
N TYR A 129 -3.87 4.83 -16.32
CA TYR A 129 -4.82 5.10 -15.26
C TYR A 129 -4.14 5.31 -13.90
N LEU A 130 -3.19 4.46 -13.52
CA LEU A 130 -2.59 4.46 -12.19
C LEU A 130 -1.36 5.37 -12.10
N GLY A 131 -0.70 5.66 -13.24
CA GLY A 131 0.55 6.42 -13.27
C GLY A 131 1.67 5.76 -12.47
N ASP A 132 2.50 6.58 -11.85
CA ASP A 132 3.61 6.16 -10.98
C ASP A 132 3.22 5.96 -9.51
N GLY A 133 1.96 6.15 -9.17
CA GLY A 133 1.44 6.04 -7.80
C GLY A 133 1.63 7.27 -6.92
N SER A 134 2.32 8.31 -7.39
CA SER A 134 2.63 9.52 -6.60
C SER A 134 1.38 10.24 -6.08
N GLN A 135 0.28 10.23 -6.83
CA GLN A 135 -1.00 10.80 -6.41
C GLN A 135 -1.61 10.10 -5.18
N LYS A 136 -1.21 8.86 -4.90
CA LYS A 136 -1.62 8.09 -3.74
C LYS A 136 -0.54 8.00 -2.66
N GLY A 137 0.58 8.71 -2.83
CA GLY A 137 1.72 8.68 -1.90
C GLY A 137 2.48 7.35 -1.88
N ILE A 138 2.46 6.62 -2.99
CA ILE A 138 3.15 5.35 -3.18
C ILE A 138 4.02 5.38 -4.44
N THR A 139 4.83 4.34 -4.62
CA THR A 139 5.56 4.10 -5.87
C THR A 139 4.99 2.87 -6.56
N ILE A 140 4.63 3.01 -7.84
CA ILE A 140 4.21 1.91 -8.70
C ILE A 140 5.24 1.70 -9.79
N GLU A 141 5.74 0.48 -9.90
CA GLU A 141 6.61 0.04 -10.98
C GLU A 141 5.92 -1.03 -11.82
N TYR A 142 6.08 -0.96 -13.14
CA TYR A 142 5.43 -1.88 -14.07
C TYR A 142 6.40 -2.89 -14.63
N VAL A 143 6.02 -4.16 -14.56
CA VAL A 143 6.77 -5.29 -15.10
C VAL A 143 6.04 -5.81 -16.33
N TRP A 144 6.63 -5.62 -17.50
CA TRP A 144 6.05 -6.08 -18.76
C TRP A 144 6.44 -7.54 -19.04
N GLU A 145 5.42 -8.37 -19.22
CA GLU A 145 5.60 -9.78 -19.57
C GLU A 145 5.55 -9.94 -21.09
N ASP A 146 6.62 -10.43 -21.70
CA ASP A 146 6.63 -10.78 -23.14
C ASP A 146 5.74 -12.00 -23.39
N GLU A 147 5.82 -13.01 -22.52
CA GLU A 147 4.98 -14.19 -22.50
C GLU A 147 4.32 -14.41 -21.14
N PRO A 148 3.18 -15.17 -21.07
CA PRO A 148 2.56 -15.48 -19.80
C PRO A 148 3.50 -16.32 -18.92
N LEU A 149 4.00 -15.76 -17.83
CA LEU A 149 4.94 -16.42 -16.91
C LEU A 149 4.25 -17.18 -15.76
N GLY A 150 2.91 -17.23 -15.79
CA GLY A 150 2.12 -17.84 -14.72
C GLY A 150 2.01 -16.95 -13.48
N THR A 151 1.52 -17.52 -12.37
CA THR A 151 1.13 -16.73 -11.20
C THR A 151 2.32 -16.05 -10.50
N ALA A 152 3.51 -16.64 -10.53
CA ALA A 152 4.67 -16.11 -9.80
C ALA A 152 5.85 -15.76 -10.72
N GLY A 153 5.76 -16.05 -12.03
CA GLY A 153 6.89 -15.89 -12.93
C GLY A 153 7.32 -14.45 -13.14
N ALA A 154 6.42 -13.48 -13.00
CA ALA A 154 6.78 -12.06 -13.05
C ALA A 154 7.76 -11.64 -11.95
N LEU A 155 7.85 -12.38 -10.83
CA LEU A 155 8.84 -12.11 -9.78
C LEU A 155 10.28 -12.20 -10.30
N ALA A 156 10.53 -13.11 -11.26
CA ALA A 156 11.86 -13.25 -11.86
C ALA A 156 12.30 -12.05 -12.72
N LEU A 157 11.37 -11.17 -13.08
CA LEU A 157 11.64 -9.96 -13.85
C LEU A 157 11.91 -8.74 -12.95
N ILE A 158 11.70 -8.86 -11.63
CA ILE A 158 11.90 -7.78 -10.67
C ILE A 158 13.30 -7.93 -10.05
N ASN A 159 14.18 -6.95 -10.29
CA ASN A 159 15.58 -7.03 -9.86
C ASN A 159 15.87 -6.25 -8.57
N ASP A 160 14.97 -5.38 -8.12
CA ASP A 160 15.21 -4.43 -7.04
C ASP A 160 14.22 -4.53 -5.87
N LEU A 161 13.75 -5.77 -5.59
CA LEU A 161 13.04 -6.06 -4.35
C LEU A 161 13.94 -5.73 -3.16
N SER A 162 13.47 -4.86 -2.27
CA SER A 162 14.26 -4.35 -1.15
C SER A 162 13.80 -4.89 0.21
N THR A 163 12.66 -5.59 0.25
CA THR A 163 12.12 -6.20 1.47
C THR A 163 12.39 -7.70 1.52
N GLU A 164 12.60 -8.22 2.72
CA GLU A 164 12.81 -9.66 2.96
C GLU A 164 11.60 -10.51 2.54
N HIS A 165 10.40 -9.94 2.71
CA HIS A 165 9.14 -10.61 2.37
C HIS A 165 8.33 -9.75 1.41
N ILE A 166 7.61 -10.39 0.52
CA ILE A 166 6.72 -9.75 -0.45
C ILE A 166 5.30 -10.27 -0.32
N LEU A 167 4.33 -9.43 -0.64
CA LEU A 167 2.94 -9.83 -0.79
C LEU A 167 2.62 -9.98 -2.29
N LEU A 168 2.44 -11.22 -2.74
CA LEU A 168 2.01 -11.54 -4.10
C LEU A 168 0.50 -11.74 -4.13
N MET A 169 -0.19 -11.07 -5.06
CA MET A 169 -1.63 -11.21 -5.22
C MET A 169 -2.09 -11.05 -6.67
N ASN A 170 -3.25 -11.62 -6.99
CA ASN A 170 -3.91 -11.37 -8.25
C ASN A 170 -4.60 -10.00 -8.24
N SER A 171 -4.67 -9.36 -9.41
CA SER A 171 -5.26 -8.03 -9.59
C SER A 171 -6.80 -7.99 -9.50
N ASP A 172 -7.45 -9.15 -9.61
CA ASP A 172 -8.90 -9.29 -9.67
C ASP A 172 -9.51 -9.80 -8.36
N LEU A 173 -8.74 -9.78 -7.28
CA LEU A 173 -9.22 -10.21 -5.97
C LEU A 173 -10.16 -9.18 -5.36
N PHE A 174 -11.29 -9.66 -4.87
CA PHE A 174 -12.15 -8.93 -3.95
C PHE A 174 -12.19 -9.72 -2.65
N THR A 175 -11.35 -9.33 -1.70
CA THR A 175 -11.09 -10.11 -0.48
C THR A 175 -11.09 -9.25 0.77
N ASN A 176 -11.42 -9.83 1.91
CA ASN A 176 -11.29 -9.24 3.24
C ASN A 176 -10.13 -9.84 4.06
N VAL A 177 -9.25 -10.61 3.44
CA VAL A 177 -8.05 -11.19 4.08
C VAL A 177 -7.30 -10.12 4.85
N ASN A 178 -7.00 -10.37 6.11
CA ASN A 178 -6.15 -9.50 6.91
C ASN A 178 -4.68 -9.78 6.59
N PHE A 179 -4.03 -8.90 5.84
CA PHE A 179 -2.63 -9.06 5.42
C PHE A 179 -1.67 -9.04 6.61
N GLU A 180 -2.02 -8.33 7.68
CA GLU A 180 -1.24 -8.33 8.91
C GLU A 180 -1.25 -9.71 9.57
N SER A 181 -2.43 -10.33 9.72
CA SER A 181 -2.54 -11.68 10.30
C SER A 181 -1.78 -12.71 9.45
N LEU A 182 -1.83 -12.57 8.12
CA LEU A 182 -1.09 -13.44 7.21
C LEU A 182 0.43 -13.27 7.40
N TYR A 183 0.91 -12.03 7.47
CA TYR A 183 2.32 -11.71 7.70
C TYR A 183 2.80 -12.22 9.06
N LEU A 184 2.04 -11.96 10.13
CA LEU A 184 2.40 -12.42 11.47
C LEU A 184 2.44 -13.95 11.57
N LYS A 185 1.54 -14.63 10.86
CA LYS A 185 1.57 -16.10 10.78
C LYS A 185 2.85 -16.59 10.11
N LEU A 186 3.23 -16.00 8.97
CA LEU A 186 4.48 -16.30 8.27
C LEU A 186 5.68 -16.20 9.21
N ILE A 187 5.81 -15.06 9.90
CA ILE A 187 6.96 -14.76 10.76
C ILE A 187 6.97 -15.67 11.99
N ASN A 188 5.84 -15.83 12.67
CA ASN A 188 5.75 -16.61 13.91
C ASN A 188 6.00 -18.11 13.69
N GLU A 189 5.63 -18.64 12.54
CA GLU A 189 5.85 -20.03 12.18
C GLU A 189 7.22 -20.28 11.52
N GLY A 190 7.99 -19.21 11.21
CA GLY A 190 9.26 -19.30 10.50
C GLY A 190 9.11 -19.95 9.13
N ALA A 191 7.97 -19.73 8.47
CA ALA A 191 7.64 -20.36 7.21
C ALA A 191 8.18 -19.55 6.02
N ASP A 192 8.56 -20.23 4.94
CA ASP A 192 9.00 -19.57 3.70
C ASP A 192 7.83 -18.93 2.93
N MET A 193 6.60 -19.41 3.15
CA MET A 193 5.41 -18.94 2.45
C MET A 193 4.15 -19.13 3.32
N ALA A 194 3.26 -18.13 3.28
CA ALA A 194 1.91 -18.23 3.81
C ALA A 194 0.89 -17.95 2.70
N VAL A 195 -0.13 -18.80 2.56
CA VAL A 195 -1.17 -18.71 1.53
C VAL A 195 -2.53 -18.47 2.16
N ALA A 196 -3.26 -17.48 1.66
CA ALA A 196 -4.66 -17.29 1.95
C ALA A 196 -5.51 -17.89 0.81
N SER A 197 -6.38 -18.85 1.13
CA SER A 197 -7.28 -19.53 0.18
C SER A 197 -8.74 -19.28 0.54
#